data_c57769c98240b6810ab7a67d25bfa32a
#
_entry.id   c57769c98240b6810ab7a67d25bfa32a
#
_cell.length_a   1.000
_cell.length_b   1.000
_cell.length_c   1.000
_cell.angle_alpha   90.00
_cell.angle_beta   90.00
_cell.angle_gamma   90.00
#
_symmetry.space_group_name_H-M   'P 1'
#
loop_
_entity.id
_entity.type
_entity.pdbx_description
1 polymer ?
#
loop_
_entity_poly.entity_id
_entity_poly.type
_entity_poly.pdbx_seq_one_letter_code
_entity_poly.pdbx_strand_id
1 'polypeptide(L)'
;MVERSLRQRAKGAALRLPGIEKLVSLTLPRAQVFQVAYAAQAWGSAESGSGVGSELAATENVSAYLPELFRRLEVSRFLDAPCGDWNWMRRVDLAGIDYVGADVVGSVVAGNAQKYARPGVRFIHVDLTKDPLPAVDLIMCRDCWVHLSFSDMAAMLKNFRRTGATWLLVSHTPGHDKNESKATGIGWRHLNLNLSPFGFPPKLESRKDHYPDVPFEIALWRLADLPDIEL
;
A
#
# COMPACT_ATOMS: atom_id res chain seq x y z
N MET A 1 -16.91 8.10 -17.12
CA MET A 1 -17.21 6.85 -16.37
C MET A 1 -17.04 5.68 -17.33
N VAL A 2 -16.03 4.85 -17.12
CA VAL A 2 -15.89 3.61 -17.92
C VAL A 2 -16.90 2.62 -17.35
N GLU A 3 -17.95 2.34 -18.13
CA GLU A 3 -18.95 1.35 -17.79
C GLU A 3 -18.28 -0.02 -17.67
N ARG A 4 -18.25 -0.58 -16.47
CA ARG A 4 -17.67 -1.91 -16.23
C ARG A 4 -18.49 -2.93 -16.99
N SER A 5 -17.85 -3.70 -17.85
CA SER A 5 -18.55 -4.84 -18.46
C SER A 5 -18.97 -5.83 -17.36
N LEU A 6 -20.16 -6.42 -17.50
CA LEU A 6 -20.65 -7.47 -16.62
C LEU A 6 -19.63 -8.62 -16.46
N ARG A 7 -18.85 -8.89 -17.52
CA ARG A 7 -17.77 -9.88 -17.52
C ARG A 7 -16.61 -9.53 -16.58
N GLN A 8 -16.23 -8.25 -16.45
CA GLN A 8 -15.18 -7.84 -15.51
C GLN A 8 -15.65 -7.94 -14.06
N ARG A 9 -16.89 -7.55 -13.78
CA ARG A 9 -17.50 -7.71 -12.45
C ARG A 9 -17.56 -9.18 -12.02
N ALA A 10 -17.96 -10.06 -12.93
CA ALA A 10 -18.01 -11.51 -12.68
C ALA A 10 -16.62 -12.10 -12.41
N LYS A 11 -15.59 -11.70 -13.20
CA LYS A 11 -14.21 -12.14 -12.98
C LYS A 11 -13.67 -11.66 -11.63
N GLY A 12 -13.87 -10.40 -11.27
CA GLY A 12 -13.45 -9.85 -9.98
C GLY A 12 -14.13 -10.53 -8.80
N ALA A 13 -15.43 -10.85 -8.92
CA ALA A 13 -16.17 -11.59 -7.91
C ALA A 13 -15.65 -13.03 -7.77
N ALA A 14 -15.37 -13.71 -8.88
CA ALA A 14 -14.82 -15.06 -8.88
C ALA A 14 -13.45 -15.15 -8.20
N LEU A 15 -12.57 -14.17 -8.44
CA LEU A 15 -11.25 -14.13 -7.81
C LEU A 15 -11.31 -13.96 -6.28
N ARG A 16 -12.39 -13.45 -5.72
CA ARG A 16 -12.60 -13.31 -4.27
C ARG A 16 -13.15 -14.56 -3.60
N LEU A 17 -13.52 -15.60 -4.37
CA LEU A 17 -13.92 -16.89 -3.79
C LEU A 17 -12.72 -17.54 -3.11
N PRO A 18 -12.80 -17.96 -1.84
CA PRO A 18 -11.65 -18.42 -1.05
C PRO A 18 -10.80 -19.51 -1.72
N GLY A 19 -11.43 -20.44 -2.44
CA GLY A 19 -10.72 -21.49 -3.17
C GLY A 19 -9.93 -20.96 -4.38
N ILE A 20 -10.49 -20.03 -5.13
CA ILE A 20 -9.86 -19.42 -6.32
C ILE A 20 -8.76 -18.46 -5.89
N GLU A 21 -9.01 -17.62 -4.89
CA GLU A 21 -8.01 -16.73 -4.32
C GLU A 21 -6.78 -17.51 -3.85
N LYS A 22 -6.99 -18.57 -3.07
CA LYS A 22 -5.93 -19.43 -2.56
C LYS A 22 -5.14 -20.07 -3.70
N LEU A 23 -5.80 -20.58 -4.72
CA LEU A 23 -5.14 -21.19 -5.87
C LEU A 23 -4.27 -20.17 -6.61
N VAL A 24 -4.81 -19.00 -6.92
CA VAL A 24 -4.07 -17.89 -7.57
C VAL A 24 -2.84 -17.50 -6.75
N SER A 25 -3.01 -17.31 -5.44
CA SER A 25 -1.94 -16.92 -4.52
C SER A 25 -0.82 -17.96 -4.38
N LEU A 26 -1.13 -19.26 -4.53
CA LEU A 26 -0.16 -20.33 -4.40
C LEU A 26 0.53 -20.72 -5.72
N THR A 27 -0.09 -20.41 -6.87
CA THR A 27 0.41 -20.87 -8.18
C THR A 27 1.09 -19.77 -9.00
N LEU A 28 0.77 -18.50 -8.76
CA LEU A 28 1.33 -17.40 -9.53
C LEU A 28 2.41 -16.64 -8.76
N PRO A 29 3.46 -16.15 -9.46
CA PRO A 29 4.37 -15.16 -8.89
C PRO A 29 3.61 -13.91 -8.40
N ARG A 30 4.08 -13.28 -7.32
CA ARG A 30 3.44 -12.12 -6.67
C ARG A 30 3.00 -11.03 -7.66
N ALA A 31 3.88 -10.61 -8.56
CA ALA A 31 3.55 -9.61 -9.57
C ALA A 31 2.35 -10.02 -10.44
N GLN A 32 2.25 -11.30 -10.80
CA GLN A 32 1.13 -11.81 -11.60
C GLN A 32 -0.17 -11.88 -10.79
N VAL A 33 -0.12 -12.21 -9.50
CA VAL A 33 -1.29 -12.18 -8.61
C VAL A 33 -1.93 -10.79 -8.64
N PHE A 34 -1.13 -9.75 -8.41
CA PHE A 34 -1.64 -8.38 -8.40
C PHE A 34 -2.00 -7.87 -9.81
N GLN A 35 -1.27 -8.27 -10.85
CA GLN A 35 -1.64 -7.96 -12.24
C GLN A 35 -3.03 -8.51 -12.61
N VAL A 36 -3.32 -9.76 -12.21
CA VAL A 36 -4.63 -10.38 -12.41
C VAL A 36 -5.71 -9.67 -11.59
N ALA A 37 -5.41 -9.30 -10.34
CA ALA A 37 -6.33 -8.57 -9.48
C ALA A 37 -6.73 -7.21 -10.09
N TYR A 38 -5.78 -6.44 -10.58
CA TYR A 38 -6.04 -5.17 -11.27
C TYR A 38 -6.84 -5.38 -12.56
N ALA A 39 -6.45 -6.32 -13.42
CA ALA A 39 -7.13 -6.60 -14.68
C ALA A 39 -8.59 -7.03 -14.47
N ALA A 40 -8.87 -7.76 -13.38
CA ALA A 40 -10.20 -8.21 -13.01
C ALA A 40 -10.96 -7.19 -12.13
N GLN A 41 -10.31 -6.08 -11.71
CA GLN A 41 -10.84 -5.14 -10.73
C GLN A 41 -11.33 -5.84 -9.45
N ALA A 42 -10.51 -6.74 -8.91
CA ALA A 42 -10.87 -7.65 -7.83
C ALA A 42 -11.27 -6.94 -6.53
N TRP A 43 -10.84 -5.70 -6.29
CA TRP A 43 -11.15 -4.95 -5.06
C TRP A 43 -12.42 -4.09 -5.14
N GLY A 44 -13.19 -4.19 -6.23
CA GLY A 44 -14.60 -3.80 -6.26
C GLY A 44 -14.93 -2.32 -6.40
N SER A 45 -13.98 -1.40 -6.52
CA SER A 45 -14.28 0.02 -6.71
C SER A 45 -14.69 0.36 -8.16
N ALA A 46 -15.58 1.31 -8.35
CA ALA A 46 -15.92 1.87 -9.66
C ALA A 46 -15.00 3.04 -10.03
N GLU A 47 -14.34 3.64 -9.05
CA GLU A 47 -13.51 4.83 -9.19
C GLU A 47 -12.04 4.47 -9.37
N SER A 48 -11.53 3.52 -8.59
CA SER A 48 -10.12 3.15 -8.53
C SER A 48 -9.90 1.67 -8.82
N GLY A 49 -8.89 1.35 -9.64
CA GLY A 49 -8.42 -0.02 -9.83
C GLY A 49 -7.80 -0.62 -8.57
N SER A 50 -7.31 0.22 -7.67
CA SER A 50 -6.73 -0.16 -6.37
C SER A 50 -7.78 -0.50 -5.31
N GLY A 51 -9.07 -0.37 -5.62
CA GLY A 51 -10.16 -0.76 -4.74
C GLY A 51 -10.83 0.40 -3.99
N VAL A 52 -11.85 0.04 -3.19
CA VAL A 52 -12.67 1.02 -2.46
C VAL A 52 -11.86 1.86 -1.47
N GLY A 53 -10.81 1.30 -0.89
CA GLY A 53 -9.90 2.01 0.00
C GLY A 53 -9.11 3.14 -0.68
N SER A 54 -9.07 3.16 -2.01
CA SER A 54 -8.38 4.18 -2.81
C SER A 54 -9.35 5.16 -3.50
N GLU A 55 -10.63 5.15 -3.13
CA GLU A 55 -11.59 6.17 -3.56
C GLU A 55 -11.32 7.51 -2.87
N LEU A 56 -11.70 8.61 -3.50
CA LEU A 56 -11.43 9.96 -2.98
C LEU A 56 -12.05 10.18 -1.61
N ALA A 57 -13.30 9.73 -1.43
CA ALA A 57 -14.00 9.83 -0.14
C ALA A 57 -13.30 9.01 0.96
N ALA A 58 -12.77 7.84 0.62
CA ALA A 58 -12.07 6.96 1.56
C ALA A 58 -10.72 7.52 2.01
N THR A 59 -10.09 8.37 1.21
CA THR A 59 -8.73 8.88 1.43
C THR A 59 -8.67 10.34 1.88
N GLU A 60 -9.80 10.97 2.16
CA GLU A 60 -9.88 12.38 2.52
C GLU A 60 -8.97 12.74 3.70
N ASN A 61 -9.05 11.98 4.79
CA ASN A 61 -8.25 12.21 5.99
C ASN A 61 -6.74 12.08 5.73
N VAL A 62 -6.34 11.08 4.97
CA VAL A 62 -4.92 10.84 4.64
C VAL A 62 -4.41 11.89 3.67
N SER A 63 -5.23 12.27 2.68
CA SER A 63 -4.89 13.31 1.71
C SER A 63 -4.65 14.67 2.36
N ALA A 64 -5.47 15.03 3.34
CA ALA A 64 -5.31 16.27 4.10
C ALA A 64 -4.10 16.22 5.06
N TYR A 65 -3.80 15.05 5.59
CA TYR A 65 -2.71 14.85 6.56
C TYR A 65 -1.32 14.92 5.93
N LEU A 66 -1.13 14.37 4.72
CA LEU A 66 0.19 14.24 4.12
C LEU A 66 0.94 15.57 3.94
N PRO A 67 0.36 16.67 3.42
CA PRO A 67 1.07 17.93 3.27
C PRO A 67 1.51 18.54 4.61
N GLU A 68 0.68 18.39 5.65
CA GLU A 68 1.04 18.80 7.01
C GLU A 68 2.22 17.99 7.53
N LEU A 69 2.17 16.66 7.34
CA LEU A 69 3.23 15.74 7.76
C LEU A 69 4.55 16.07 7.05
N PHE A 70 4.52 16.27 5.73
CA PHE A 70 5.73 16.61 4.96
C PHE A 70 6.42 17.87 5.51
N ARG A 71 5.65 18.92 5.74
CA ARG A 71 6.19 20.18 6.26
C ARG A 71 6.74 20.01 7.68
N ARG A 72 6.04 19.32 8.57
CA ARG A 72 6.40 19.15 9.99
C ARG A 72 7.63 18.25 10.19
N LEU A 73 7.78 17.23 9.35
CA LEU A 73 8.89 16.29 9.37
C LEU A 73 10.03 16.66 8.40
N GLU A 74 9.92 17.83 7.74
CA GLU A 74 10.91 18.31 6.77
C GLU A 74 11.18 17.29 5.65
N VAL A 75 10.14 16.57 5.21
CA VAL A 75 10.22 15.58 4.13
C VAL A 75 10.39 16.30 2.80
N SER A 76 11.40 15.92 2.04
CA SER A 76 11.64 16.38 0.68
C SER A 76 11.59 15.26 -0.36
N ARG A 77 11.82 14.01 0.07
CA ARG A 77 11.83 12.81 -0.78
C ARG A 77 10.85 11.80 -0.21
N PHE A 78 9.84 11.46 -0.99
CA PHE A 78 8.74 10.61 -0.54
C PHE A 78 8.54 9.40 -1.46
N LEU A 79 8.51 8.20 -0.87
CA LEU A 79 8.20 6.94 -1.55
C LEU A 79 6.80 6.47 -1.17
N ASP A 80 5.92 6.37 -2.16
CA ASP A 80 4.60 5.76 -2.05
C ASP A 80 4.66 4.32 -2.58
N ALA A 81 4.56 3.34 -1.68
CA ALA A 81 4.90 1.95 -1.94
C ALA A 81 3.94 0.95 -1.27
N PRO A 82 2.91 0.45 -2.01
CA PRO A 82 2.64 0.62 -3.43
C PRO A 82 1.79 1.87 -3.72
N CYS A 83 2.03 2.50 -4.88
CA CYS A 83 1.32 3.72 -5.28
C CYS A 83 -0.06 3.45 -5.93
N GLY A 84 -0.34 2.21 -6.29
CA GLY A 84 -1.56 1.87 -7.00
C GLY A 84 -1.78 2.71 -8.26
N ASP A 85 -3.04 2.93 -8.64
CA ASP A 85 -3.43 3.72 -9.81
C ASP A 85 -3.39 5.25 -9.62
N TRP A 86 -2.85 5.68 -8.49
CA TRP A 86 -2.67 7.10 -8.14
C TRP A 86 -3.96 7.91 -8.12
N ASN A 87 -5.10 7.27 -7.91
CA ASN A 87 -6.42 7.90 -7.99
C ASN A 87 -6.57 9.07 -7.01
N TRP A 88 -6.22 8.88 -5.76
CA TRP A 88 -6.34 9.90 -4.73
C TRP A 88 -5.06 10.72 -4.54
N MET A 89 -3.88 10.11 -4.65
CA MET A 89 -2.60 10.78 -4.45
C MET A 89 -2.42 11.98 -5.40
N ARG A 90 -3.00 11.96 -6.60
CA ARG A 90 -3.02 13.09 -7.54
C ARG A 90 -3.69 14.36 -7.01
N ARG A 91 -4.43 14.26 -5.90
CA ARG A 91 -5.10 15.38 -5.21
C ARG A 91 -4.27 15.94 -4.05
N VAL A 92 -3.24 15.23 -3.63
CA VAL A 92 -2.34 15.66 -2.55
C VAL A 92 -1.42 16.75 -3.07
N ASP A 93 -1.23 17.80 -2.28
CA ASP A 93 -0.22 18.82 -2.55
C ASP A 93 1.17 18.25 -2.32
N LEU A 94 1.92 18.11 -3.42
CA LEU A 94 3.29 17.60 -3.46
C LEU A 94 4.31 18.71 -3.74
N ALA A 95 3.96 19.98 -3.52
CA ALA A 95 4.88 21.10 -3.73
C ALA A 95 6.15 20.92 -2.88
N GLY A 96 7.32 20.99 -3.52
CA GLY A 96 8.63 20.78 -2.86
C GLY A 96 8.97 19.32 -2.54
N ILE A 97 8.16 18.35 -2.95
CA ILE A 97 8.38 16.92 -2.72
C ILE A 97 8.88 16.23 -4.01
N ASP A 98 10.03 15.55 -3.91
CA ASP A 98 10.45 14.56 -4.91
C ASP A 98 9.70 13.23 -4.64
N TYR A 99 8.58 13.07 -5.33
CA TYR A 99 7.68 11.93 -5.20
C TYR A 99 8.10 10.76 -6.10
N VAL A 100 8.15 9.58 -5.50
CA VAL A 100 8.34 8.32 -6.22
C VAL A 100 7.18 7.39 -5.92
N GLY A 101 6.36 7.09 -6.91
CA GLY A 101 5.36 6.03 -6.84
C GLY A 101 5.96 4.70 -7.29
N ALA A 102 5.93 3.70 -6.43
CA ALA A 102 6.46 2.36 -6.70
C ALA A 102 5.32 1.33 -6.71
N ASP A 103 5.31 0.42 -7.68
CA ASP A 103 4.36 -0.69 -7.72
C ASP A 103 4.93 -1.90 -8.46
N VAL A 104 4.44 -3.09 -8.11
CA VAL A 104 4.80 -4.36 -8.75
C VAL A 104 4.00 -4.63 -10.02
N VAL A 105 2.94 -3.87 -10.27
CA VAL A 105 2.05 -4.01 -11.43
C VAL A 105 2.52 -3.08 -12.56
N GLY A 106 3.30 -3.61 -13.49
CA GLY A 106 3.93 -2.84 -14.56
C GLY A 106 2.95 -2.02 -15.41
N SER A 107 1.74 -2.54 -15.68
CA SER A 107 0.72 -1.78 -16.43
C SER A 107 0.18 -0.57 -15.67
N VAL A 108 0.10 -0.65 -14.35
CA VAL A 108 -0.32 0.46 -13.48
C VAL A 108 0.76 1.55 -13.49
N VAL A 109 2.02 1.15 -13.29
CA VAL A 109 3.17 2.06 -13.32
C VAL A 109 3.28 2.78 -14.67
N ALA A 110 3.19 2.04 -15.77
CA ALA A 110 3.23 2.62 -17.11
C ALA A 110 2.08 3.61 -17.36
N GLY A 111 0.87 3.25 -16.92
CA GLY A 111 -0.30 4.13 -17.02
C GLY A 111 -0.16 5.41 -16.19
N ASN A 112 0.37 5.31 -14.98
CA ASN A 112 0.66 6.46 -14.12
C ASN A 112 1.75 7.34 -14.71
N ALA A 113 2.85 6.75 -15.19
CA ALA A 113 3.95 7.49 -15.80
C ALA A 113 3.46 8.29 -17.01
N GLN A 114 2.65 7.69 -17.88
CA GLN A 114 2.09 8.36 -19.05
C GLN A 114 1.18 9.54 -18.70
N LYS A 115 0.36 9.39 -17.62
CA LYS A 115 -0.68 10.38 -17.29
C LYS A 115 -0.20 11.47 -16.36
N TYR A 116 0.73 11.15 -15.44
CA TYR A 116 0.98 11.98 -14.26
C TYR A 116 2.46 12.31 -14.03
N ALA A 117 3.42 11.68 -14.74
CA ALA A 117 4.83 12.01 -14.58
C ALA A 117 5.09 13.47 -14.97
N ARG A 118 5.87 14.17 -14.13
CA ARG A 118 6.25 15.56 -14.29
C ARG A 118 7.49 15.85 -13.43
N PRO A 119 8.15 16.99 -13.56
CA PRO A 119 9.23 17.35 -12.65
C PRO A 119 8.80 17.18 -11.17
N GLY A 120 9.59 16.43 -10.40
CA GLY A 120 9.30 16.07 -9.01
C GLY A 120 8.30 14.92 -8.82
N VAL A 121 7.75 14.31 -9.88
CA VAL A 121 6.84 13.14 -9.77
C VAL A 121 7.24 12.08 -10.79
N ARG A 122 7.67 10.91 -10.30
CA ARG A 122 8.02 9.76 -11.15
C ARG A 122 7.44 8.46 -10.60
N PHE A 123 7.38 7.46 -11.46
CA PHE A 123 6.85 6.12 -11.13
C PHE A 123 7.85 5.05 -11.53
N ILE A 124 8.01 4.03 -10.68
CA ILE A 124 8.96 2.93 -10.88
C ILE A 124 8.27 1.58 -10.75
N HIS A 125 8.58 0.66 -11.66
CA HIS A 125 8.11 -0.72 -11.61
C HIS A 125 9.13 -1.56 -10.83
N VAL A 126 8.78 -1.97 -9.62
CA VAL A 126 9.68 -2.70 -8.71
C VAL A 126 8.91 -3.68 -7.84
N ASP A 127 9.57 -4.77 -7.48
CA ASP A 127 9.14 -5.65 -6.39
C ASP A 127 9.72 -5.12 -5.07
N LEU A 128 8.86 -4.55 -4.24
CA LEU A 128 9.22 -3.91 -2.96
C LEU A 128 9.96 -4.85 -1.99
N THR A 129 9.86 -6.17 -2.18
CA THR A 129 10.51 -7.15 -1.29
C THR A 129 11.99 -7.38 -1.60
N LYS A 130 12.48 -6.98 -2.79
CA LYS A 130 13.83 -7.34 -3.23
C LYS A 130 14.56 -6.32 -4.10
N ASP A 131 13.81 -5.56 -4.95
CA ASP A 131 14.44 -4.66 -5.91
C ASP A 131 14.98 -3.40 -5.21
N PRO A 132 16.05 -2.78 -5.72
CA PRO A 132 16.59 -1.55 -5.16
C PRO A 132 15.54 -0.42 -5.15
N LEU A 133 15.45 0.28 -4.02
CA LEU A 133 14.58 1.43 -3.84
C LEU A 133 15.42 2.72 -3.74
N PRO A 134 14.90 3.88 -4.13
CA PRO A 134 15.61 5.14 -4.03
C PRO A 134 15.79 5.55 -2.56
N ALA A 135 16.83 6.37 -2.31
CA ALA A 135 16.99 7.03 -1.03
C ALA A 135 15.87 8.06 -0.82
N VAL A 136 15.16 7.99 0.31
CA VAL A 136 14.03 8.85 0.64
C VAL A 136 13.99 9.20 2.13
N ASP A 137 13.15 10.17 2.50
CA ASP A 137 13.00 10.60 3.89
C ASP A 137 11.81 9.91 4.57
N LEU A 138 10.74 9.68 3.81
CA LEU A 138 9.49 9.02 4.25
C LEU A 138 9.09 7.94 3.25
N ILE A 139 8.68 6.79 3.78
CA ILE A 139 7.98 5.74 3.02
C ILE A 139 6.54 5.67 3.52
N MET A 140 5.59 5.67 2.60
CA MET A 140 4.21 5.30 2.89
C MET A 140 3.91 3.90 2.32
N CYS A 141 3.37 3.03 3.18
CA CYS A 141 2.94 1.69 2.82
C CYS A 141 1.48 1.49 3.23
N ARG A 142 0.57 2.11 2.46
CA ARG A 142 -0.84 2.11 2.76
C ARG A 142 -1.56 0.96 2.05
N ASP A 143 -2.43 0.27 2.80
CA ASP A 143 -3.32 -0.81 2.31
C ASP A 143 -2.60 -1.92 1.52
N CYS A 144 -1.33 -2.18 1.87
CA CYS A 144 -0.44 -3.13 1.20
C CYS A 144 -0.21 -4.40 2.03
N TRP A 145 0.30 -4.25 3.24
CA TRP A 145 0.67 -5.38 4.10
C TRP A 145 -0.51 -6.28 4.44
N VAL A 146 -1.70 -5.73 4.46
CA VAL A 146 -2.97 -6.46 4.63
C VAL A 146 -3.19 -7.58 3.60
N HIS A 147 -2.48 -7.53 2.48
CA HIS A 147 -2.50 -8.48 1.38
C HIS A 147 -1.31 -9.45 1.35
N LEU A 148 -0.27 -9.23 2.17
CA LEU A 148 1.01 -9.93 2.07
C LEU A 148 1.17 -11.01 3.14
N SER A 149 1.99 -12.03 2.85
CA SER A 149 2.50 -12.96 3.85
C SER A 149 3.44 -12.25 4.83
N PHE A 150 3.63 -12.80 6.03
CA PHE A 150 4.58 -12.23 6.99
C PHE A 150 6.02 -12.23 6.45
N SER A 151 6.41 -13.25 5.67
CA SER A 151 7.72 -13.30 5.04
C SER A 151 7.93 -12.18 4.01
N ASP A 152 6.89 -11.84 3.25
CA ASP A 152 6.96 -10.72 2.30
C ASP A 152 7.03 -9.37 3.02
N MET A 153 6.30 -9.21 4.12
CA MET A 153 6.38 -7.99 4.94
C MET A 153 7.76 -7.83 5.57
N ALA A 154 8.34 -8.93 6.09
CA ALA A 154 9.70 -8.94 6.64
C ALA A 154 10.73 -8.54 5.56
N ALA A 155 10.60 -9.10 4.35
CA ALA A 155 11.47 -8.77 3.23
C ALA A 155 11.31 -7.29 2.82
N MET A 156 10.08 -6.77 2.77
CA MET A 156 9.83 -5.35 2.49
C MET A 156 10.42 -4.44 3.57
N LEU A 157 10.23 -4.74 4.85
CA LEU A 157 10.77 -3.94 5.94
C LEU A 157 12.31 -3.89 5.87
N LYS A 158 12.96 -5.02 5.61
CA LYS A 158 14.40 -5.09 5.39
C LYS A 158 14.83 -4.25 4.19
N ASN A 159 14.04 -4.25 3.11
CA ASN A 159 14.34 -3.45 1.92
C ASN A 159 14.11 -1.96 2.15
N PHE A 160 13.05 -1.59 2.88
CA PHE A 160 12.77 -0.20 3.26
C PHE A 160 13.92 0.42 4.08
N ARG A 161 14.53 -0.34 4.98
CA ARG A 161 15.71 0.16 5.75
C ARG A 161 16.90 0.53 4.87
N ARG A 162 17.06 -0.11 3.70
CA ARG A 162 18.16 0.21 2.77
C ARG A 162 18.00 1.56 2.09
N THR A 163 16.82 2.14 2.10
CA THR A 163 16.58 3.48 1.53
C THR A 163 17.16 4.61 2.37
N GLY A 164 17.48 4.32 3.65
CA GLY A 164 17.88 5.35 4.62
C GLY A 164 16.73 6.23 5.10
N ALA A 165 15.47 5.85 4.83
CA ALA A 165 14.31 6.60 5.29
C ALA A 165 14.27 6.72 6.81
N THR A 166 13.95 7.91 7.30
CA THR A 166 13.71 8.13 8.74
C THR A 166 12.35 7.62 9.16
N TRP A 167 11.34 7.77 8.28
CA TRP A 167 9.95 7.60 8.62
C TRP A 167 9.28 6.49 7.81
N LEU A 168 8.46 5.69 8.49
CA LEU A 168 7.53 4.75 7.88
C LEU A 168 6.11 5.09 8.32
N LEU A 169 5.25 5.35 7.33
CA LEU A 169 3.82 5.54 7.49
C LEU A 169 3.12 4.31 6.92
N VAL A 170 2.46 3.51 7.77
CA VAL A 170 1.92 2.20 7.36
C VAL A 170 0.54 1.94 7.96
N SER A 171 -0.30 1.20 7.23
CA SER A 171 -1.63 0.79 7.69
C SER A 171 -1.56 -0.09 8.93
N HIS A 172 -2.41 0.19 9.91
CA HIS A 172 -2.47 -0.45 11.22
C HIS A 172 -3.90 -0.60 11.70
N THR A 173 -4.21 -1.69 12.39
CA THR A 173 -5.52 -1.92 13.02
C THR A 173 -5.33 -2.11 14.53
N PRO A 174 -5.28 -1.03 15.32
CA PRO A 174 -5.18 -1.13 16.76
C PRO A 174 -6.42 -1.83 17.33
N GLY A 175 -6.24 -2.60 18.40
CA GLY A 175 -7.35 -3.34 19.04
C GLY A 175 -7.73 -4.66 18.36
N HIS A 176 -7.08 -5.01 17.23
CA HIS A 176 -7.19 -6.37 16.69
C HIS A 176 -6.34 -7.33 17.54
N ASP A 177 -6.95 -8.43 18.00
CA ASP A 177 -6.37 -9.24 19.08
C ASP A 177 -5.24 -10.17 18.61
N LYS A 178 -5.18 -10.48 17.32
CA LYS A 178 -4.31 -11.52 16.79
C LYS A 178 -3.99 -11.31 15.32
N ASN A 179 -2.72 -11.42 14.95
CA ASN A 179 -2.31 -11.47 13.56
C ASN A 179 -2.34 -12.89 13.02
N GLU A 180 -3.02 -13.10 11.89
CA GLU A 180 -3.09 -14.40 11.23
C GLU A 180 -2.17 -14.44 10.02
N SER A 181 -1.43 -15.54 9.86
CA SER A 181 -0.63 -15.78 8.67
C SER A 181 -1.51 -16.13 7.48
N LYS A 182 -1.16 -15.61 6.31
CA LYS A 182 -1.79 -15.98 5.02
C LYS A 182 -0.76 -15.89 3.90
N ALA A 183 -1.04 -16.57 2.79
CA ALA A 183 -0.29 -16.37 1.56
C ALA A 183 -0.52 -14.94 1.03
N THR A 184 0.48 -14.39 0.35
CA THR A 184 0.34 -13.13 -0.38
C THR A 184 -0.71 -13.29 -1.48
N GLY A 185 -1.70 -12.38 -1.52
CA GLY A 185 -2.82 -12.50 -2.44
C GLY A 185 -3.79 -11.34 -2.40
N ILE A 186 -4.96 -11.56 -3.01
CA ILE A 186 -5.98 -10.53 -3.21
C ILE A 186 -6.72 -10.19 -1.90
N GLY A 187 -6.89 -11.19 -1.02
CA GLY A 187 -7.68 -11.05 0.20
C GLY A 187 -7.06 -10.07 1.19
N TRP A 188 -7.92 -9.42 1.94
CA TRP A 188 -7.58 -8.42 2.94
C TRP A 188 -7.68 -9.01 4.35
N ARG A 189 -6.91 -8.49 5.32
CA ARG A 189 -7.03 -8.82 6.75
C ARG A 189 -6.62 -7.66 7.64
N HIS A 190 -7.08 -7.68 8.89
CA HIS A 190 -6.57 -6.79 9.93
C HIS A 190 -5.13 -7.13 10.30
N LEU A 191 -4.33 -6.10 10.62
CA LEU A 191 -2.97 -6.25 11.13
C LEU A 191 -2.75 -5.28 12.30
N ASN A 192 -2.53 -5.85 13.48
CA ASN A 192 -2.08 -5.10 14.64
C ASN A 192 -0.55 -5.18 14.75
N LEU A 193 0.12 -4.13 14.31
CA LEU A 193 1.58 -4.10 14.23
C LEU A 193 2.27 -4.07 15.60
N ASN A 194 1.54 -3.81 16.69
CA ASN A 194 2.10 -3.91 18.04
C ASN A 194 2.17 -5.36 18.57
N LEU A 195 1.50 -6.31 17.91
CA LEU A 195 1.49 -7.72 18.28
C LEU A 195 2.47 -8.55 17.45
N SER A 196 2.79 -9.75 17.95
CA SER A 196 3.55 -10.77 17.19
C SER A 196 2.89 -11.01 15.81
N PRO A 197 3.67 -11.20 14.75
CA PRO A 197 5.14 -11.28 14.70
C PRO A 197 5.85 -9.92 14.53
N PHE A 198 5.13 -8.81 14.57
CA PHE A 198 5.68 -7.48 14.29
C PHE A 198 6.37 -6.86 15.52
N GLY A 199 5.68 -6.81 16.66
CA GLY A 199 6.21 -6.27 17.91
C GLY A 199 6.64 -4.79 17.82
N PHE A 200 6.00 -4.00 16.94
CA PHE A 200 6.34 -2.59 16.79
C PHE A 200 6.10 -1.81 18.09
N PRO A 201 6.95 -0.86 18.43
CA PRO A 201 6.73 0.01 19.58
C PRO A 201 5.45 0.85 19.41
N PRO A 202 5.01 1.57 20.45
CA PRO A 202 3.93 2.53 20.29
C PRO A 202 4.18 3.47 19.13
N LYS A 203 3.16 3.67 18.28
CA LYS A 203 3.22 4.62 17.16
C LYS A 203 3.46 6.04 17.68
N LEU A 204 4.12 6.87 16.89
CA LEU A 204 4.32 8.28 17.22
C LEU A 204 3.02 9.07 17.07
N GLU A 205 2.29 8.78 16.00
CA GLU A 205 0.98 9.37 15.71
C GLU A 205 0.24 8.54 14.66
N SER A 206 -1.03 8.84 14.43
CA SER A 206 -1.83 8.20 13.36
C SER A 206 -2.97 9.09 12.90
N ARG A 207 -3.54 8.72 11.77
CA ARG A 207 -4.81 9.27 11.27
C ARG A 207 -5.76 8.12 10.93
N LYS A 208 -7.03 8.30 11.26
CA LYS A 208 -8.08 7.35 10.91
C LYS A 208 -8.15 7.23 9.38
N ASP A 209 -8.15 6.00 8.91
CA ASP A 209 -8.33 5.67 7.50
C ASP A 209 -9.79 5.28 7.20
N HIS A 210 -10.11 4.85 6.01
CA HIS A 210 -11.45 4.85 5.40
C HIS A 210 -12.51 3.92 5.99
N TYR A 211 -12.20 3.05 6.93
CA TYR A 211 -13.19 2.14 7.52
C TYR A 211 -13.85 2.78 8.76
N PRO A 212 -15.10 3.30 8.66
CA PRO A 212 -15.72 4.02 9.78
C PRO A 212 -15.97 3.15 11.01
N ASP A 213 -16.27 1.87 10.80
CA ASP A 213 -16.65 0.93 11.88
C ASP A 213 -15.49 0.05 12.37
N VAL A 214 -14.31 0.24 11.83
CA VAL A 214 -13.09 -0.50 12.18
C VAL A 214 -12.03 0.50 12.61
N PRO A 215 -11.26 0.24 13.68
CA PRO A 215 -10.16 1.12 14.09
C PRO A 215 -8.96 0.99 13.12
N PHE A 216 -9.22 1.18 11.83
CA PHE A 216 -8.21 1.17 10.79
C PHE A 216 -7.61 2.56 10.64
N GLU A 217 -6.31 2.63 10.67
CA GLU A 217 -5.57 3.88 10.64
C GLU A 217 -4.28 3.75 9.82
N ILE A 218 -3.76 4.89 9.39
CA ILE A 218 -2.39 4.98 8.92
C ILE A 218 -1.55 5.57 10.05
N ALA A 219 -0.49 4.87 10.44
CA ALA A 219 0.30 5.17 11.62
C ALA A 219 1.78 5.38 11.30
N LEU A 220 2.41 6.28 12.03
CA LEU A 220 3.78 6.74 11.81
C LEU A 220 4.72 6.14 12.85
N TRP A 221 5.86 5.64 12.37
CA TRP A 221 7.01 5.19 13.17
C TRP A 221 8.33 5.76 12.64
N ARG A 222 9.34 5.80 13.51
CA ARG A 222 10.72 5.87 13.05
C ARG A 222 11.13 4.49 12.54
N LEU A 223 11.62 4.40 11.31
CA LEU A 223 11.97 3.13 10.70
C LEU A 223 13.12 2.40 11.44
N ALA A 224 14.02 3.18 12.05
CA ALA A 224 15.15 2.64 12.82
C ALA A 224 14.71 1.99 14.16
N ASP A 225 13.55 2.36 14.70
CA ASP A 225 13.07 1.86 16.01
C ASP A 225 12.29 0.54 15.86
N LEU A 226 11.99 0.13 14.63
CA LEU A 226 11.20 -1.08 14.38
C LEU A 226 12.06 -2.34 14.55
N PRO A 227 11.56 -3.39 15.21
CA PRO A 227 12.23 -4.69 15.26
C PRO A 227 12.21 -5.39 13.89
N ASP A 228 12.99 -6.44 13.73
CA ASP A 228 12.78 -7.40 12.65
C ASP A 228 11.49 -8.17 12.87
N ILE A 229 10.80 -8.54 11.79
CA ILE A 229 9.61 -9.38 11.87
C ILE A 229 10.07 -10.81 12.07
N GLU A 230 9.71 -11.39 13.20
CA GLU A 230 10.00 -12.78 13.54
C GLU A 230 9.02 -13.72 12.81
N LEU A 231 9.56 -14.80 12.14
CA LEU A 231 8.79 -15.75 11.32
C LEU A 231 8.74 -17.14 11.94
#